data_f4527484420ed16683155edb43ccba58
#
_entry.id   f4527484420ed16683155edb43ccba58
#
_cell.length_a   1.000
_cell.length_b   1.000
_cell.length_c   1.000
_cell.angle_alpha   90.00
_cell.angle_beta   90.00
_cell.angle_gamma   90.00
#
_symmetry.space_group_name_H-M   'P 1'
#
loop_
_entity.id
_entity.type
_entity.pdbx_description
1 polymer ?
#
loop_
_entity_poly.entity_id
_entity_poly.type
_entity_poly.pdbx_seq_one_letter_code
_entity_poly.pdbx_strand_id
1 'polypeptide(L)'
;MGSEMCIRDSYNLMIAYGEAPKGVELATGQHWNPVFTNGEGKIAMAPPLTEGLIEYEAVEYEDHGEIKTIPAPEATVEQMAKDVTQFLAWTADPKMAERKSIGLMTLIYLLILSILLFFSYKRVWRHVKH
;
A
#
# COMPACT_ATOMS: atom_id res chain seq x y z
N MET A 1 0.82 5.55 -8.43
CA MET A 1 0.53 6.61 -7.41
C MET A 1 -0.85 6.48 -6.76
N GLY A 2 -1.92 6.01 -7.43
CA GLY A 2 -3.25 5.89 -6.81
C GLY A 2 -3.38 4.80 -5.75
N SER A 3 -2.80 3.62 -5.95
CA SER A 3 -2.99 2.48 -5.04
C SER A 3 -2.32 2.66 -3.67
N GLU A 4 -1.16 3.29 -3.60
CA GLU A 4 -0.45 3.49 -2.33
C GLU A 4 -1.14 4.53 -1.43
N MET A 5 -1.76 5.56 -2.04
CA MET A 5 -2.60 6.50 -1.31
C MET A 5 -3.84 5.81 -0.73
N CYS A 6 -4.54 5.02 -1.54
CA CYS A 6 -5.74 4.30 -1.08
C CYS A 6 -5.43 3.30 0.06
N ILE A 7 -4.28 2.63 0.03
CA ILE A 7 -3.85 1.70 1.10
C ILE A 7 -3.66 2.47 2.41
N ARG A 8 -2.90 3.56 2.35
CA ARG A 8 -2.63 4.38 3.53
C ARG A 8 -3.89 5.03 4.09
N ASP A 9 -4.77 5.51 3.21
CA ASP A 9 -6.04 6.11 3.62
C ASP A 9 -6.95 5.08 4.26
N SER A 10 -7.04 3.88 3.71
CA SER A 10 -7.82 2.77 4.30
C SER A 10 -7.25 2.33 5.64
N TYR A 11 -5.93 2.23 5.77
CA TYR A 11 -5.26 1.91 7.04
C TYR A 11 -5.56 2.98 8.08
N ASN A 12 -5.33 4.25 7.75
CA ASN A 12 -5.56 5.36 8.67
C ASN A 12 -7.03 5.45 9.10
N LEU A 13 -7.97 5.19 8.19
CA LEU A 13 -9.39 5.17 8.50
C LEU A 13 -9.73 4.09 9.53
N MET A 14 -9.11 2.91 9.46
CA MET A 14 -9.40 1.80 10.38
C MET A 14 -8.84 2.00 11.78
N ILE A 15 -7.69 2.69 11.92
CA ILE A 15 -7.05 2.89 13.23
C ILE A 15 -7.43 4.20 13.91
N ALA A 16 -7.99 5.17 13.19
CA ALA A 16 -8.23 6.53 13.70
C ALA A 16 -9.53 6.71 14.48
N TYR A 17 -10.23 5.63 14.81
CA TYR A 17 -11.41 5.72 15.65
C TYR A 17 -11.05 6.19 17.07
N GLY A 18 -11.83 7.15 17.61
CA GLY A 18 -11.57 7.71 18.92
C GLY A 18 -12.78 8.41 19.50
N GLU A 19 -12.57 9.09 20.60
CA GLU A 19 -13.60 9.91 21.23
C GLU A 19 -13.78 11.24 20.49
N ALA A 20 -15.02 11.67 20.34
CA ALA A 20 -15.32 12.97 19.73
C ALA A 20 -14.78 14.13 20.59
N PRO A 21 -14.20 15.18 19.98
CA PRO A 21 -13.78 16.35 20.71
C PRO A 21 -14.96 17.07 21.35
N LYS A 22 -14.68 17.84 22.43
CA LYS A 22 -15.70 18.60 23.15
C LYS A 22 -16.45 19.56 22.20
N GLY A 23 -17.78 19.46 22.17
CA GLY A 23 -18.62 20.28 21.30
C GLY A 23 -19.08 19.63 20.02
N VAL A 24 -18.64 18.40 19.72
CA VAL A 24 -19.13 17.61 18.59
C VAL A 24 -20.21 16.65 19.09
N GLU A 25 -21.46 16.83 18.65
CA GLU A 25 -22.56 15.92 18.92
C GLU A 25 -22.60 14.85 17.83
N LEU A 26 -22.59 13.59 18.25
CA LEU A 26 -22.76 12.42 17.39
C LEU A 26 -24.21 11.95 17.46
N ALA A 27 -24.82 11.70 16.31
CA ALA A 27 -26.14 11.07 16.26
C ALA A 27 -26.04 9.58 16.61
N THR A 28 -27.17 8.97 16.94
CA THR A 28 -27.23 7.53 17.23
C THR A 28 -26.67 6.72 16.06
N GLY A 29 -25.66 5.86 16.33
CA GLY A 29 -24.99 5.05 15.33
C GLY A 29 -23.87 5.74 14.57
N GLN A 30 -23.49 6.96 14.96
CA GLN A 30 -22.29 7.62 14.44
C GLN A 30 -21.11 7.44 15.38
N HIS A 31 -19.93 7.36 14.80
CA HIS A 31 -18.65 7.24 15.48
C HIS A 31 -17.73 8.38 15.06
N TRP A 32 -16.80 8.75 15.92
CA TRP A 32 -15.82 9.78 15.60
C TRP A 32 -14.60 9.15 14.91
N ASN A 33 -14.23 9.71 13.75
CA ASN A 33 -13.03 9.37 13.04
C ASN A 33 -12.45 10.61 12.33
N PRO A 34 -11.37 11.21 12.83
CA PRO A 34 -10.82 12.47 12.31
C PRO A 34 -10.31 12.36 10.88
N VAL A 35 -10.03 11.15 10.37
CA VAL A 35 -9.57 10.91 8.99
C VAL A 35 -10.72 10.99 7.99
N PHE A 36 -11.97 10.82 8.45
CA PHE A 36 -13.15 10.90 7.60
C PHE A 36 -13.58 12.35 7.37
N THR A 37 -12.89 13.04 6.47
CA THR A 37 -13.06 14.49 6.20
C THR A 37 -14.40 14.84 5.57
N ASN A 38 -14.99 13.96 4.73
CA ASN A 38 -16.25 14.20 4.05
C ASN A 38 -17.46 14.34 4.99
N GLY A 39 -17.37 13.76 6.19
CA GLY A 39 -18.42 13.82 7.21
C GLY A 39 -18.02 14.64 8.43
N GLU A 40 -17.04 15.55 8.31
CA GLU A 40 -16.53 16.34 9.44
C GLU A 40 -16.10 15.46 10.62
N GLY A 41 -15.57 14.28 10.35
CA GLY A 41 -15.17 13.29 11.34
C GLY A 41 -16.31 12.39 11.85
N LYS A 42 -17.54 12.55 11.36
CA LYS A 42 -18.71 11.74 11.77
C LYS A 42 -18.95 10.63 10.77
N ILE A 43 -18.67 9.39 11.14
CA ILE A 43 -18.82 8.22 10.29
C ILE A 43 -19.90 7.28 10.86
N ALA A 44 -20.76 6.75 9.98
CA ALA A 44 -21.81 5.78 10.38
C ALA A 44 -21.28 4.34 10.52
N MET A 45 -20.03 4.07 10.07
CA MET A 45 -19.40 2.76 10.20
C MET A 45 -18.86 2.61 11.62
N ALA A 46 -19.28 1.57 12.32
CA ALA A 46 -18.68 1.20 13.60
C ALA A 46 -17.21 0.76 13.41
N PRO A 47 -16.33 0.88 14.43
CA PRO A 47 -14.97 0.38 14.35
C PRO A 47 -14.97 -1.08 13.93
N PRO A 48 -14.37 -1.43 12.75
CA PRO A 48 -14.40 -2.80 12.25
C PRO A 48 -13.39 -3.70 12.96
N LEU A 49 -12.39 -3.13 13.59
CA LEU A 49 -11.31 -3.83 14.27
C LEU A 49 -11.33 -3.49 15.77
N THR A 50 -11.30 -4.53 16.59
CA THR A 50 -11.21 -4.43 18.05
C THR A 50 -10.12 -5.36 18.56
N GLU A 51 -9.53 -5.04 19.70
CA GLU A 51 -8.54 -5.90 20.35
C GLU A 51 -9.15 -7.28 20.63
N GLY A 52 -8.36 -8.34 20.38
CA GLY A 52 -8.82 -9.71 20.60
C GLY A 52 -9.83 -10.25 19.59
N LEU A 53 -10.04 -9.55 18.47
CA LEU A 53 -10.96 -10.02 17.42
C LEU A 53 -10.44 -11.30 16.74
N ILE A 54 -9.13 -11.43 16.58
CA ILE A 54 -8.45 -12.58 15.98
C ILE A 54 -7.25 -12.97 16.82
N GLU A 55 -6.84 -14.23 16.73
CA GLU A 55 -5.58 -14.74 17.22
C GLU A 55 -4.73 -15.15 16.04
N TYR A 56 -3.44 -14.74 16.03
CA TYR A 56 -2.49 -15.16 15.02
C TYR A 56 -1.83 -16.46 15.45
N GLU A 57 -1.66 -17.36 14.50
CA GLU A 57 -0.91 -18.60 14.71
C GLU A 57 0.46 -18.50 14.03
N ALA A 58 1.46 -19.16 14.59
CA ALA A 58 2.75 -19.30 13.95
C ALA A 58 2.62 -20.16 12.70
N VAL A 59 3.23 -19.73 11.60
CA VAL A 59 3.17 -20.45 10.32
C VAL A 59 4.50 -21.13 10.06
N GLU A 60 4.46 -22.43 9.81
CA GLU A 60 5.60 -23.19 9.35
C GLU A 60 5.55 -23.35 7.83
N TYR A 61 6.65 -23.08 7.16
CA TYR A 61 6.77 -23.28 5.74
C TYR A 61 8.12 -23.93 5.39
N GLU A 62 8.13 -24.70 4.32
CA GLU A 62 9.34 -25.34 3.80
C GLU A 62 10.01 -24.44 2.77
N ASP A 63 11.28 -24.10 3.02
CA ASP A 63 12.12 -23.32 2.12
C ASP A 63 13.40 -24.12 1.83
N HIS A 64 13.56 -24.58 0.61
CA HIS A 64 14.71 -25.38 0.16
C HIS A 64 15.00 -26.65 1.00
N GLY A 65 13.96 -27.28 1.57
CA GLY A 65 14.10 -28.47 2.41
C GLY A 65 14.35 -28.18 3.89
N GLU A 66 14.34 -26.93 4.31
CA GLU A 66 14.38 -26.51 5.69
C GLU A 66 13.02 -26.00 6.15
N ILE A 67 12.57 -26.43 7.33
CA ILE A 67 11.32 -25.93 7.92
C ILE A 67 11.66 -24.62 8.63
N LYS A 68 11.07 -23.52 8.17
CA LYS A 68 11.16 -22.19 8.78
C LYS A 68 9.86 -21.83 9.43
N THR A 69 9.92 -21.33 10.66
CA THR A 69 8.75 -20.89 11.43
C THR A 69 8.71 -19.38 11.49
N ILE A 70 7.61 -18.79 11.04
CA ILE A 70 7.31 -17.37 11.24
C ILE A 70 6.53 -17.27 12.54
N PRO A 71 7.05 -16.58 13.59
CA PRO A 71 6.34 -16.42 14.85
C PRO A 71 5.05 -15.60 14.62
N ALA A 72 4.01 -15.93 15.39
CA ALA A 72 2.76 -15.17 15.37
C ALA A 72 3.02 -13.72 15.82
N PRO A 73 2.58 -12.71 15.06
CA PRO A 73 2.62 -11.33 15.52
C PRO A 73 1.58 -11.08 16.63
N GLU A 74 1.75 -10.01 17.40
CA GLU A 74 0.73 -9.60 18.36
C GLU A 74 -0.54 -9.15 17.63
N ALA A 75 -1.72 -9.59 18.13
CA ALA A 75 -3.03 -9.27 17.57
C ALA A 75 -3.50 -7.86 17.98
N THR A 76 -2.74 -6.85 17.58
CA THR A 76 -3.09 -5.43 17.77
C THR A 76 -4.00 -4.93 16.66
N VAL A 77 -4.82 -3.91 16.94
CA VAL A 77 -5.67 -3.26 15.92
C VAL A 77 -4.82 -2.74 14.75
N GLU A 78 -3.63 -2.22 15.02
CA GLU A 78 -2.69 -1.75 13.99
C GLU A 78 -2.20 -2.88 13.09
N GLN A 79 -1.86 -4.04 13.67
CA GLN A 79 -1.41 -5.19 12.88
C GLN A 79 -2.55 -5.72 12.00
N MET A 80 -3.76 -5.88 12.56
CA MET A 80 -4.94 -6.31 11.81
C MET A 80 -5.28 -5.33 10.67
N ALA A 81 -5.24 -4.02 10.92
CA ALA A 81 -5.48 -3.00 9.91
C ALA A 81 -4.43 -3.07 8.77
N LYS A 82 -3.17 -3.31 9.11
CA LYS A 82 -2.08 -3.49 8.14
C LYS A 82 -2.29 -4.72 7.26
N ASP A 83 -2.67 -5.83 7.86
CA ASP A 83 -2.87 -7.09 7.13
C ASP A 83 -4.05 -6.99 6.16
N VAL A 84 -5.19 -6.44 6.62
CA VAL A 84 -6.36 -6.22 5.76
C VAL A 84 -6.03 -5.27 4.60
N THR A 85 -5.34 -4.16 4.87
CA THR A 85 -4.99 -3.20 3.81
C THR A 85 -3.98 -3.77 2.82
N GLN A 86 -3.03 -4.58 3.26
CA GLN A 86 -2.10 -5.29 2.38
C GLN A 86 -2.82 -6.34 1.52
N PHE A 87 -3.76 -7.08 2.11
CA PHE A 87 -4.59 -8.03 1.37
C PHE A 87 -5.44 -7.32 0.30
N LEU A 88 -6.08 -6.21 0.63
CA LEU A 88 -6.83 -5.42 -0.33
C LEU A 88 -5.95 -4.86 -1.45
N ALA A 89 -4.73 -4.43 -1.12
CA ALA A 89 -3.75 -3.99 -2.12
C ALA A 89 -3.33 -5.12 -3.06
N TRP A 90 -3.10 -6.30 -2.50
CA TRP A 90 -2.75 -7.48 -3.31
C TRP A 90 -3.91 -7.91 -4.22
N THR A 91 -5.14 -7.91 -3.73
CA THR A 91 -6.32 -8.25 -4.55
C THR A 91 -6.57 -7.25 -5.66
N ALA A 92 -6.27 -5.95 -5.42
CA ALA A 92 -6.41 -4.90 -6.43
C ALA A 92 -5.35 -4.98 -7.54
N ASP A 93 -4.12 -5.36 -7.20
CA ASP A 93 -3.02 -5.48 -8.16
C ASP A 93 -2.04 -6.62 -7.77
N PRO A 94 -2.42 -7.87 -8.00
CA PRO A 94 -1.59 -9.02 -7.62
C PRO A 94 -0.25 -9.10 -8.37
N LYS A 95 -0.14 -8.41 -9.51
CA LYS A 95 1.07 -8.36 -10.33
C LYS A 95 1.90 -7.08 -10.16
N MET A 96 1.65 -6.31 -9.11
CA MET A 96 2.33 -5.02 -8.90
C MET A 96 3.86 -5.16 -8.84
N ALA A 97 4.38 -6.17 -8.16
CA ALA A 97 5.82 -6.41 -8.05
C ALA A 97 6.45 -6.75 -9.41
N GLU A 98 5.80 -7.62 -10.18
CA GLU A 98 6.22 -8.01 -11.53
C GLU A 98 6.20 -6.80 -12.48
N ARG A 99 5.13 -6.00 -12.45
CA ARG A 99 4.99 -4.79 -13.25
C ARG A 99 6.06 -3.74 -12.91
N LYS A 100 6.38 -3.52 -11.64
CA LYS A 100 7.46 -2.62 -11.21
C LYS A 100 8.83 -3.10 -11.70
N SER A 101 9.11 -4.39 -11.65
CA SER A 101 10.35 -4.99 -12.15
C SER A 101 10.50 -4.82 -13.67
N ILE A 102 9.46 -5.15 -14.43
CA ILE A 102 9.43 -4.98 -15.88
C ILE A 102 9.58 -3.49 -16.25
N GLY A 103 8.90 -2.60 -15.53
CA GLY A 103 9.01 -1.16 -15.72
C GLY A 103 10.43 -0.64 -15.55
N LEU A 104 11.15 -1.09 -14.53
CA LEU A 104 12.54 -0.73 -14.31
C LEU A 104 13.46 -1.24 -15.44
N MET A 105 13.29 -2.49 -15.85
CA MET A 105 14.06 -3.04 -16.99
C MET A 105 13.81 -2.26 -18.28
N THR A 106 12.55 -1.88 -18.53
CA THR A 106 12.18 -1.08 -19.71
C THR A 106 12.84 0.31 -19.68
N LEU A 107 12.91 0.97 -18.52
CA LEU A 107 13.58 2.26 -18.39
C LEU A 107 15.09 2.14 -18.68
N ILE A 108 15.75 1.12 -18.15
CA ILE A 108 17.18 0.86 -18.42
C ILE A 108 17.40 0.60 -19.91
N TYR A 109 16.56 -0.23 -20.53
CA TYR A 109 16.64 -0.51 -21.97
C TYR A 109 16.50 0.76 -22.82
N LEU A 110 15.50 1.61 -22.53
CA LEU A 110 15.26 2.86 -23.24
C LEU A 110 16.41 3.86 -23.05
N LEU A 111 17.03 3.89 -21.87
CA LEU A 111 18.21 4.73 -21.62
C LEU A 111 19.39 4.30 -22.49
N ILE A 112 19.70 3.00 -22.53
CA ILE A 112 20.77 2.45 -23.37
C ILE A 112 20.49 2.73 -24.84
N LEU A 113 19.25 2.48 -25.30
CA LEU A 113 18.84 2.74 -26.68
C LEU A 113 19.00 4.22 -27.03
N SER A 114 18.59 5.13 -26.16
CA SER A 114 18.73 6.58 -26.35
C SER A 114 20.20 7.00 -26.50
N ILE A 115 21.09 6.44 -25.69
CA ILE A 115 22.54 6.69 -25.79
C ILE A 115 23.07 6.20 -27.14
N LEU A 116 22.73 5.00 -27.56
CA LEU A 116 23.15 4.46 -28.86
C LEU A 116 22.65 5.30 -30.02
N LEU A 117 21.38 5.71 -29.99
CA LEU A 117 20.80 6.59 -31.01
C LEU A 117 21.50 7.96 -31.05
N PHE A 118 21.82 8.52 -29.89
CA PHE A 118 22.57 9.77 -29.79
C PHE A 118 23.94 9.68 -30.44
N PHE A 119 24.70 8.62 -30.16
CA PHE A 119 26.03 8.42 -30.80
C PHE A 119 25.89 8.16 -32.29
N SER A 120 24.89 7.41 -32.72
CA SER A 120 24.61 7.16 -34.14
C SER A 120 24.25 8.47 -34.86
N TYR A 121 23.36 9.27 -34.27
CA TYR A 121 23.04 10.60 -34.78
C TYR A 121 24.28 11.48 -34.93
N LYS A 122 25.11 11.59 -33.88
CA LYS A 122 26.31 12.40 -33.86
C LYS A 122 27.32 11.91 -34.91
N ARG A 123 27.42 10.59 -35.15
CA ARG A 123 28.29 10.01 -36.18
C ARG A 123 27.84 10.33 -37.59
N VAL A 124 26.54 10.21 -37.88
CA VAL A 124 25.99 10.49 -39.23
C VAL A 124 26.13 11.97 -39.59
N TRP A 125 25.83 12.88 -38.63
CA TRP A 125 25.87 14.32 -38.89
C TRP A 125 27.24 14.95 -38.75
N ARG A 126 28.28 14.20 -38.37
CA ARG A 126 29.65 14.74 -38.21
C ARG A 126 30.25 15.33 -39.48
N HIS A 127 29.84 14.88 -40.64
CA HIS A 127 30.37 15.32 -41.93
C HIS A 127 29.47 16.31 -42.67
N VAL A 128 28.32 16.63 -42.13
CA VAL A 128 27.43 17.65 -42.73
C VAL A 128 27.93 19.02 -42.29
N LYS A 129 28.52 19.76 -43.25
CA LYS A 129 28.85 21.19 -43.03
C LYS A 129 27.59 22.00 -43.19
N HIS A 130 27.23 22.78 -42.19
CA HIS A 130 26.23 23.83 -42.30
C HIS A 130 26.85 25.09 -42.88
#